data_6d8f37c36dff9535fb7243ac3d26345f
#
_entry.id   6d8f37c36dff9535fb7243ac3d26345f
#
_cell.length_a   1.000
_cell.length_b   1.000
_cell.length_c   1.000
_cell.angle_alpha   90.00
_cell.angle_beta   90.00
_cell.angle_gamma   90.00
#
_symmetry.space_group_name_H-M   'P 1'
#
loop_
_entity.id
_entity.type
_entity.pdbx_description
1 polymer ?
#
loop_
_entity_poly.entity_id
_entity_poly.type
_entity_poly.pdbx_seq_one_letter_code
_entity_poly.pdbx_strand_id
1 'polypeptide(L)'
;VPPSEKVINAEPYNCSLGAPWKKANVTTKMYKNEKKLLYPVNVGRNIARESAITHYILASDIELYPSPDLPARFLEMIRRRDQPALTKPNPKVFVLPIFEVDEKSLPPRNKTALIRMLKTGSAIPFHKKLCSGCHNVPKSKEWLEAAETEGMHVFHVGKRTGPFVHWEPIFIGTNTDPMYDERLSWEGKSDKMTQGYALCVLDYDFLILDNAFLVHRPGIKVFKKDPRREVLTAKTNILIKKIIVPELKVMYGTRKGCAV
;
A
#
# COMPACT_ATOMS: atom_id res chain seq x y z
N VAL A 1 16.90 10.49 -17.67
CA VAL A 1 16.67 11.06 -18.99
C VAL A 1 15.38 10.46 -19.49
N PRO A 2 14.37 11.24 -19.89
CA PRO A 2 13.16 10.71 -20.46
C PRO A 2 13.46 9.90 -21.71
N PRO A 3 12.67 8.88 -22.04
CA PRO A 3 12.85 8.12 -23.27
C PRO A 3 12.75 9.06 -24.49
N SER A 4 13.55 8.80 -25.52
CA SER A 4 13.51 9.60 -26.75
C SER A 4 12.13 9.49 -27.43
N GLU A 5 11.73 10.53 -28.18
CA GLU A 5 10.48 10.49 -28.96
C GLU A 5 10.36 9.26 -29.86
N LYS A 6 11.48 8.76 -30.38
CA LYS A 6 11.51 7.50 -31.15
C LYS A 6 11.03 6.28 -30.35
N VAL A 7 11.30 6.26 -29.03
CA VAL A 7 10.84 5.17 -28.15
C VAL A 7 9.37 5.34 -27.79
N ILE A 8 8.93 6.59 -27.61
CA ILE A 8 7.53 6.91 -27.29
C ILE A 8 6.61 6.64 -28.50
N ASN A 9 7.09 6.95 -29.70
CA ASN A 9 6.38 6.78 -30.97
C ASN A 9 6.66 5.43 -31.65
N ALA A 10 7.27 4.46 -30.95
CA ALA A 10 7.42 3.10 -31.46
C ALA A 10 6.05 2.49 -31.77
N GLU A 11 5.97 1.69 -32.84
CA GLU A 11 4.74 0.99 -33.20
C GLU A 11 4.14 0.24 -31.99
N PRO A 12 2.81 0.27 -31.81
CA PRO A 12 2.16 -0.39 -30.70
C PRO A 12 2.50 -1.88 -30.71
N TYR A 13 2.84 -2.41 -29.54
CA TYR A 13 3.19 -3.82 -29.38
C TYR A 13 2.05 -4.73 -29.88
N ASN A 14 2.38 -5.66 -30.76
CA ASN A 14 1.41 -6.66 -31.20
C ASN A 14 1.20 -7.73 -30.12
N CYS A 15 0.07 -7.66 -29.41
CA CYS A 15 -0.27 -8.56 -28.33
C CYS A 15 -0.37 -10.04 -28.74
N SER A 16 -0.53 -10.36 -30.05
CA SER A 16 -0.55 -11.74 -30.53
C SER A 16 0.83 -12.43 -30.49
N LEU A 17 1.91 -11.65 -30.40
CA LEU A 17 3.29 -12.18 -30.35
C LEU A 17 3.68 -12.80 -28.99
N GLY A 18 2.79 -12.80 -28.01
CA GLY A 18 3.06 -13.25 -26.66
C GLY A 18 3.94 -12.25 -25.86
N ALA A 19 4.07 -12.46 -24.56
CA ALA A 19 4.75 -11.52 -23.67
C ALA A 19 6.23 -11.31 -24.05
N PRO A 20 6.70 -10.06 -24.32
CA PRO A 20 8.06 -9.78 -24.82
C PRO A 20 9.14 -10.26 -23.84
N TRP A 21 8.86 -10.23 -22.53
CA TRP A 21 9.79 -10.68 -21.49
C TRP A 21 10.01 -12.19 -21.46
N LYS A 22 9.16 -13.02 -22.10
CA LYS A 22 9.37 -14.47 -22.19
C LYS A 22 10.46 -14.85 -23.18
N LYS A 23 10.75 -13.99 -24.17
CA LYS A 23 11.78 -14.22 -25.21
C LYS A 23 13.12 -13.61 -24.85
N ALA A 24 13.16 -12.64 -23.93
CA ALA A 24 14.39 -12.02 -23.49
C ALA A 24 14.97 -12.81 -22.31
N ASN A 25 16.28 -13.07 -22.36
CA ASN A 25 17.02 -13.56 -21.20
C ASN A 25 17.17 -12.38 -20.21
N VAL A 26 16.05 -12.01 -19.56
CA VAL A 26 15.88 -10.78 -18.75
C VAL A 26 16.75 -10.79 -17.49
N THR A 27 17.39 -11.94 -17.19
CA THR A 27 18.08 -12.12 -15.91
C THR A 27 19.47 -11.50 -15.85
N THR A 28 20.10 -11.15 -16.97
CA THR A 28 21.54 -10.85 -16.94
C THR A 28 21.92 -9.38 -16.99
N LYS A 29 21.10 -8.45 -17.52
CA LYS A 29 21.50 -7.05 -17.67
C LYS A 29 20.34 -6.05 -17.59
N MET A 30 19.66 -6.00 -16.44
CA MET A 30 18.72 -4.90 -16.24
C MET A 30 19.47 -3.58 -16.11
N TYR A 31 19.08 -2.55 -16.86
CA TYR A 31 19.66 -1.20 -16.84
C TYR A 31 19.78 -0.64 -15.42
N LYS A 32 18.78 -0.86 -14.56
CA LYS A 32 18.79 -0.51 -13.14
C LYS A 32 20.03 -1.09 -12.43
N ASN A 33 20.36 -2.36 -12.68
CA ASN A 33 21.48 -3.04 -12.02
C ASN A 33 22.82 -2.57 -12.58
N GLU A 34 22.93 -2.37 -13.90
CA GLU A 34 24.13 -1.84 -14.55
C GLU A 34 24.47 -0.43 -14.06
N LYS A 35 23.46 0.42 -13.93
CA LYS A 35 23.63 1.81 -13.49
C LYS A 35 23.51 1.98 -11.97
N LYS A 36 23.33 0.90 -11.21
CA LYS A 36 23.15 0.93 -9.74
C LYS A 36 22.06 1.91 -9.29
N LEU A 37 20.97 1.99 -10.05
CA LEU A 37 19.85 2.88 -9.76
C LEU A 37 18.98 2.29 -8.64
N LEU A 38 18.40 3.16 -7.82
CA LEU A 38 17.36 2.81 -6.86
C LEU A 38 16.00 2.73 -7.59
N TYR A 39 15.07 1.94 -7.05
CA TYR A 39 13.74 1.85 -7.61
C TYR A 39 12.87 3.04 -7.14
N PRO A 40 12.47 3.94 -8.05
CA PRO A 40 11.77 5.19 -7.71
C PRO A 40 10.28 4.91 -7.49
N VAL A 41 9.95 4.14 -6.46
CA VAL A 41 8.60 3.63 -6.20
C VAL A 41 7.56 4.74 -6.04
N ASN A 42 7.92 5.84 -5.40
CA ASN A 42 6.99 6.94 -5.15
C ASN A 42 6.76 7.80 -6.41
N VAL A 43 7.76 7.95 -7.27
CA VAL A 43 7.57 8.56 -8.60
C VAL A 43 6.55 7.75 -9.39
N GLY A 44 6.70 6.42 -9.43
CA GLY A 44 5.74 5.55 -10.12
C GLY A 44 4.33 5.62 -9.54
N ARG A 45 4.21 5.66 -8.20
CA ARG A 45 2.90 5.81 -7.52
C ARG A 45 2.23 7.15 -7.84
N ASN A 46 2.99 8.25 -7.80
CA ASN A 46 2.45 9.59 -8.08
C ASN A 46 2.02 9.71 -9.54
N ILE A 47 2.85 9.29 -10.50
CA ILE A 47 2.48 9.27 -11.93
C ILE A 47 1.20 8.45 -12.17
N ALA A 48 1.10 7.26 -11.58
CA ALA A 48 -0.10 6.42 -11.70
C ALA A 48 -1.34 7.10 -11.12
N ARG A 49 -1.20 7.79 -9.98
CA ARG A 49 -2.29 8.55 -9.35
C ARG A 49 -2.73 9.73 -10.23
N GLU A 50 -1.79 10.54 -10.72
CA GLU A 50 -2.06 11.70 -11.57
C GLU A 50 -2.67 11.32 -12.91
N SER A 51 -2.28 10.17 -13.45
CA SER A 51 -2.82 9.64 -14.72
C SER A 51 -4.19 8.98 -14.57
N ALA A 52 -4.64 8.72 -13.33
CA ALA A 52 -5.93 8.07 -13.10
C ALA A 52 -7.09 9.04 -13.38
N ILE A 53 -8.04 8.59 -14.18
CA ILE A 53 -9.28 9.34 -14.49
C ILE A 53 -10.42 9.00 -13.54
N THR A 54 -10.22 8.08 -12.62
CA THR A 54 -11.22 7.66 -11.62
C THR A 54 -11.14 8.54 -10.38
N HIS A 55 -12.27 8.75 -9.71
CA HIS A 55 -12.33 9.49 -8.45
C HIS A 55 -11.57 8.77 -7.33
N TYR A 56 -11.76 7.46 -7.22
CA TYR A 56 -11.07 6.63 -6.22
C TYR A 56 -9.88 5.90 -6.84
N ILE A 57 -8.81 5.79 -6.06
CA ILE A 57 -7.53 5.23 -6.48
C ILE A 57 -7.01 4.30 -5.40
N LEU A 58 -6.50 3.13 -5.78
CA LEU A 58 -5.77 2.21 -4.92
C LEU A 58 -4.31 2.17 -5.35
N ALA A 59 -3.45 2.93 -4.69
CA ALA A 59 -2.00 2.85 -4.88
C ALA A 59 -1.45 1.64 -4.09
N SER A 60 -1.37 0.50 -4.75
CA SER A 60 -0.94 -0.77 -4.16
C SER A 60 0.33 -1.31 -4.81
N ASP A 61 1.06 -2.15 -4.09
CA ASP A 61 2.19 -2.88 -4.66
C ASP A 61 1.65 -4.02 -5.55
N ILE A 62 2.34 -4.32 -6.66
CA ILE A 62 1.86 -5.25 -7.70
C ILE A 62 1.62 -6.67 -7.18
N GLU A 63 2.31 -7.07 -6.12
CA GLU A 63 2.14 -8.36 -5.46
C GLU A 63 0.99 -8.44 -4.47
N LEU A 64 0.27 -7.34 -4.24
CA LEU A 64 -0.89 -7.30 -3.35
C LEU A 64 -2.18 -7.44 -4.15
N TYR A 65 -2.78 -8.60 -4.08
CA TYR A 65 -4.02 -8.94 -4.80
C TYR A 65 -5.23 -8.61 -3.93
N PRO A 66 -6.16 -7.79 -4.43
CA PRO A 66 -7.39 -7.49 -3.70
C PRO A 66 -8.32 -8.70 -3.62
N SER A 67 -9.14 -8.74 -2.58
CA SER A 67 -10.26 -9.66 -2.49
C SER A 67 -11.20 -9.50 -3.71
N PRO A 68 -11.88 -10.57 -4.15
CA PRO A 68 -12.72 -10.53 -5.35
C PRO A 68 -13.76 -9.40 -5.33
N ASP A 69 -14.02 -8.85 -6.50
CA ASP A 69 -15.02 -7.80 -6.74
C ASP A 69 -14.84 -6.51 -5.91
N LEU A 70 -13.61 -6.26 -5.40
CA LEU A 70 -13.30 -5.10 -4.57
C LEU A 70 -13.86 -3.77 -5.16
N PRO A 71 -13.65 -3.40 -6.43
CA PRO A 71 -14.13 -2.13 -6.96
C PRO A 71 -15.65 -2.01 -6.90
N ALA A 72 -16.38 -3.03 -7.38
CA ALA A 72 -17.85 -3.01 -7.42
C ALA A 72 -18.45 -2.95 -6.00
N ARG A 73 -17.94 -3.78 -5.08
CA ARG A 73 -18.40 -3.82 -3.67
C ARG A 73 -18.09 -2.51 -2.93
N PHE A 74 -16.91 -1.92 -3.19
CA PHE A 74 -16.53 -0.62 -2.64
C PHE A 74 -17.47 0.50 -3.13
N LEU A 75 -17.71 0.60 -4.42
CA LEU A 75 -18.59 1.61 -4.98
C LEU A 75 -20.03 1.45 -4.50
N GLU A 76 -20.50 0.23 -4.32
CA GLU A 76 -21.81 -0.05 -3.74
C GLU A 76 -21.92 0.43 -2.28
N MET A 77 -20.88 0.20 -1.47
CA MET A 77 -20.81 0.75 -0.10
C MET A 77 -20.87 2.28 -0.10
N ILE A 78 -20.09 2.92 -0.99
CA ILE A 78 -20.11 4.38 -1.13
C ILE A 78 -21.48 4.90 -1.57
N ARG A 79 -22.16 4.19 -2.48
CA ARG A 79 -23.50 4.56 -2.97
C ARG A 79 -24.55 4.48 -1.86
N ARG A 80 -24.53 3.44 -1.03
CA ARG A 80 -25.50 3.26 0.07
C ARG A 80 -25.44 4.38 1.09
N ARG A 81 -24.25 4.85 1.47
CA ARG A 81 -24.05 5.87 2.52
C ARG A 81 -24.77 5.57 3.84
N ASP A 82 -24.93 4.30 4.16
CA ASP A 82 -25.73 3.80 5.28
C ASP A 82 -24.97 3.79 6.63
N GLN A 83 -23.72 4.23 6.62
CA GLN A 83 -22.90 4.27 7.83
C GLN A 83 -22.47 5.71 8.16
N PRO A 84 -22.55 6.13 9.43
CA PRO A 84 -22.17 7.50 9.84
C PRO A 84 -20.73 7.88 9.47
N ALA A 85 -19.80 6.91 9.47
CA ALA A 85 -18.42 7.14 9.09
C ALA A 85 -18.24 7.66 7.65
N LEU A 86 -19.14 7.27 6.75
CA LEU A 86 -19.10 7.66 5.34
C LEU A 86 -19.55 9.12 5.12
N THR A 87 -20.42 9.63 6.00
CA THR A 87 -21.05 10.96 5.89
C THR A 87 -20.36 12.07 6.67
N LYS A 88 -19.44 11.72 7.59
CA LYS A 88 -18.65 12.70 8.35
C LYS A 88 -17.85 13.60 7.41
N PRO A 89 -17.65 14.89 7.76
CA PRO A 89 -16.92 15.85 6.90
C PRO A 89 -15.41 15.63 6.87
N ASN A 90 -14.85 14.88 7.83
CA ASN A 90 -13.40 14.64 7.90
C ASN A 90 -12.87 14.03 6.60
N PRO A 91 -11.67 14.44 6.15
CA PRO A 91 -10.98 13.74 5.08
C PRO A 91 -10.74 12.28 5.48
N LYS A 92 -10.84 11.36 4.53
CA LYS A 92 -10.84 9.93 4.85
C LYS A 92 -10.18 9.08 3.78
N VAL A 93 -9.57 8.01 4.22
CA VAL A 93 -9.04 6.94 3.38
C VAL A 93 -9.61 5.60 3.82
N PHE A 94 -9.79 4.66 2.88
CA PHE A 94 -10.41 3.36 3.13
C PHE A 94 -9.34 2.28 3.14
N VAL A 95 -9.08 1.74 4.31
CA VAL A 95 -7.95 0.86 4.56
C VAL A 95 -8.32 -0.60 4.37
N LEU A 96 -7.44 -1.33 3.70
CA LEU A 96 -7.54 -2.76 3.46
C LEU A 96 -6.56 -3.51 4.38
N PRO A 97 -7.03 -4.41 5.26
CA PRO A 97 -6.15 -5.35 5.95
C PRO A 97 -5.36 -6.20 4.97
N ILE A 98 -4.10 -6.51 5.31
CA ILE A 98 -3.18 -7.21 4.41
C ILE A 98 -2.72 -8.51 5.05
N PHE A 99 -2.65 -9.58 4.24
CA PHE A 99 -2.23 -10.92 4.66
C PHE A 99 -1.21 -11.51 3.70
N GLU A 100 -0.32 -12.34 4.20
CA GLU A 100 0.53 -13.23 3.41
C GLU A 100 -0.13 -14.59 3.30
N VAL A 101 -0.14 -15.16 2.10
CA VAL A 101 -0.69 -16.49 1.83
C VAL A 101 0.43 -17.37 1.29
N ASP A 102 0.48 -18.63 1.75
CA ASP A 102 1.43 -19.62 1.26
C ASP A 102 1.39 -19.71 -0.28
N GLU A 103 2.56 -19.80 -0.91
CA GLU A 103 2.68 -19.77 -2.38
C GLU A 103 1.94 -20.90 -3.10
N LYS A 104 1.76 -22.03 -2.41
CA LYS A 104 1.05 -23.21 -2.94
C LYS A 104 -0.46 -23.13 -2.76
N SER A 105 -0.93 -22.20 -1.95
CA SER A 105 -2.35 -22.01 -1.67
C SER A 105 -3.00 -21.04 -2.68
N LEU A 106 -4.26 -21.31 -3.03
CA LEU A 106 -5.06 -20.34 -3.79
C LEU A 106 -5.43 -19.15 -2.89
N PRO A 107 -5.51 -17.94 -3.44
CA PRO A 107 -6.00 -16.78 -2.70
C PRO A 107 -7.41 -17.01 -2.15
N PRO A 108 -7.68 -16.60 -0.90
CA PRO A 108 -9.03 -16.73 -0.33
C PRO A 108 -10.04 -15.88 -1.11
N ARG A 109 -11.20 -16.46 -1.40
CA ARG A 109 -12.27 -15.78 -2.16
C ARG A 109 -13.10 -14.81 -1.30
N ASN A 110 -13.08 -14.98 0.01
CA ASN A 110 -13.84 -14.16 0.95
C ASN A 110 -13.20 -14.20 2.34
N LYS A 111 -13.74 -13.42 3.28
CA LYS A 111 -13.23 -13.32 4.65
C LYS A 111 -13.28 -14.67 5.38
N THR A 112 -14.35 -15.44 5.23
CA THR A 112 -14.51 -16.76 5.84
C THR A 112 -13.39 -17.71 5.41
N ALA A 113 -13.08 -17.76 4.12
CA ALA A 113 -11.97 -18.55 3.58
C ALA A 113 -10.62 -18.06 4.13
N LEU A 114 -10.39 -16.75 4.19
CA LEU A 114 -9.19 -16.15 4.78
C LEU A 114 -9.03 -16.55 6.26
N ILE A 115 -10.08 -16.44 7.07
CA ILE A 115 -10.04 -16.79 8.50
C ILE A 115 -9.71 -18.29 8.68
N ARG A 116 -10.24 -19.17 7.81
CA ARG A 116 -9.89 -20.60 7.82
C ARG A 116 -8.40 -20.79 7.54
N MET A 117 -7.85 -20.10 6.53
CA MET A 117 -6.43 -20.17 6.20
C MET A 117 -5.52 -19.63 7.32
N LEU A 118 -5.95 -18.60 8.03
CA LEU A 118 -5.24 -18.08 9.21
C LEU A 118 -5.21 -19.10 10.35
N LYS A 119 -6.30 -19.83 10.57
CA LYS A 119 -6.38 -20.91 11.59
C LYS A 119 -5.48 -22.10 11.24
N THR A 120 -5.35 -22.45 9.97
CA THR A 120 -4.49 -23.57 9.51
C THR A 120 -3.01 -23.16 9.31
N GLY A 121 -2.69 -21.86 9.40
CA GLY A 121 -1.34 -21.36 9.15
C GLY A 121 -0.99 -21.19 7.66
N SER A 122 -1.91 -21.46 6.74
CA SER A 122 -1.73 -21.22 5.29
C SER A 122 -1.78 -19.73 4.94
N ALA A 123 -2.24 -18.88 5.84
CA ALA A 123 -2.13 -17.44 5.79
C ALA A 123 -1.64 -16.89 7.13
N ILE A 124 -1.01 -15.70 7.09
CA ILE A 124 -0.63 -14.94 8.28
C ILE A 124 -0.87 -13.45 8.04
N PRO A 125 -1.01 -12.60 9.08
CA PRO A 125 -0.96 -11.15 8.91
C PRO A 125 0.32 -10.72 8.21
N PHE A 126 0.20 -9.71 7.35
CA PHE A 126 1.31 -9.25 6.52
C PHE A 126 2.51 -8.80 7.37
N HIS A 127 3.69 -9.24 6.97
CA HIS A 127 4.96 -8.97 7.66
C HIS A 127 5.01 -9.41 9.14
N LYS A 128 4.13 -10.31 9.58
CA LYS A 128 4.12 -10.79 10.98
C LYS A 128 5.50 -11.26 11.46
N LYS A 129 6.29 -11.87 10.57
CA LYS A 129 7.65 -12.36 10.87
C LYS A 129 8.75 -11.29 10.72
N LEU A 130 8.45 -10.14 10.09
CA LEU A 130 9.41 -9.08 9.79
C LEU A 130 9.21 -7.84 10.68
N CYS A 131 7.99 -7.40 10.79
CA CYS A 131 7.56 -6.24 11.57
C CYS A 131 6.08 -6.42 11.95
N SER A 132 5.81 -7.03 13.08
CA SER A 132 4.45 -7.44 13.48
C SER A 132 3.44 -6.29 13.62
N GLY A 133 3.91 -5.06 13.83
CA GLY A 133 3.07 -3.88 14.01
C GLY A 133 2.94 -2.96 12.79
N CYS A 134 3.84 -3.09 11.78
CA CYS A 134 3.93 -2.10 10.69
C CYS A 134 2.66 -1.98 9.83
N HIS A 135 1.96 -3.08 9.63
CA HIS A 135 0.77 -3.15 8.77
C HIS A 135 -0.49 -3.61 9.50
N ASN A 136 -0.41 -3.73 10.83
CA ASN A 136 -1.52 -4.20 11.62
C ASN A 136 -2.57 -3.10 11.76
N VAL A 137 -3.79 -3.36 11.32
CA VAL A 137 -4.87 -2.37 11.40
C VAL A 137 -5.37 -2.20 12.85
N PRO A 138 -5.82 -1.00 13.24
CA PRO A 138 -6.59 -0.83 14.48
C PRO A 138 -7.73 -1.84 14.58
N LYS A 139 -7.91 -2.43 15.76
CA LYS A 139 -8.92 -3.48 15.99
C LYS A 139 -8.74 -4.75 15.16
N SER A 140 -7.47 -5.08 14.81
CA SER A 140 -7.16 -6.25 13.97
C SER A 140 -7.66 -7.57 14.57
N LYS A 141 -7.57 -7.74 15.89
CA LYS A 141 -8.04 -8.95 16.55
C LYS A 141 -9.56 -9.08 16.40
N GLU A 142 -10.29 -8.03 16.72
CA GLU A 142 -11.74 -7.99 16.59
C GLU A 142 -12.18 -8.16 15.12
N TRP A 143 -11.40 -7.61 14.17
CA TRP A 143 -11.66 -7.82 12.74
C TRP A 143 -11.55 -9.29 12.34
N LEU A 144 -10.57 -10.01 12.87
CA LEU A 144 -10.37 -11.45 12.63
C LEU A 144 -11.44 -12.32 13.30
N GLU A 145 -11.97 -11.89 14.45
CA GLU A 145 -13.00 -12.59 15.21
C GLU A 145 -14.41 -12.34 14.65
N ALA A 146 -14.62 -11.19 14.00
CA ALA A 146 -15.92 -10.85 13.42
C ALA A 146 -16.26 -11.75 12.24
N ALA A 147 -17.47 -12.29 12.26
CA ALA A 147 -18.00 -13.11 11.17
C ALA A 147 -18.11 -12.29 9.86
N GLU A 148 -17.97 -12.96 8.74
CA GLU A 148 -18.28 -12.35 7.44
C GLU A 148 -19.77 -12.01 7.37
N THR A 149 -20.07 -10.81 6.88
CA THR A 149 -21.44 -10.32 6.68
C THR A 149 -21.69 -10.07 5.19
N GLU A 150 -22.91 -9.76 4.84
CA GLU A 150 -23.25 -9.39 3.47
C GLU A 150 -22.68 -8.01 3.11
N GLY A 151 -22.12 -7.90 1.89
CA GLY A 151 -21.59 -6.65 1.37
C GLY A 151 -20.28 -6.20 2.00
N MET A 152 -19.91 -4.98 1.67
CA MET A 152 -18.74 -4.29 2.26
C MET A 152 -19.22 -3.15 3.14
N HIS A 153 -18.54 -2.90 4.24
CA HIS A 153 -18.83 -1.81 5.16
C HIS A 153 -17.58 -1.36 5.91
N VAL A 154 -17.69 -0.25 6.64
CA VAL A 154 -16.63 0.23 7.52
C VAL A 154 -16.70 -0.53 8.84
N PHE A 155 -15.66 -1.29 9.14
CA PHE A 155 -15.53 -2.05 10.40
C PHE A 155 -15.19 -1.14 11.58
N HIS A 156 -14.22 -0.24 11.36
CA HIS A 156 -13.73 0.64 12.42
C HIS A 156 -13.14 1.92 11.81
N VAL A 157 -13.23 3.03 12.54
CA VAL A 157 -12.55 4.29 12.20
C VAL A 157 -11.33 4.43 13.09
N GLY A 158 -10.15 4.35 12.51
CA GLY A 158 -8.87 4.49 13.20
C GLY A 158 -8.21 5.84 12.96
N LYS A 159 -7.18 6.11 13.75
CA LYS A 159 -6.26 7.25 13.58
C LYS A 159 -4.83 6.74 13.60
N ARG A 160 -3.92 7.41 12.86
CA ARG A 160 -2.50 7.08 12.83
C ARG A 160 -1.75 7.76 13.97
N THR A 161 -2.15 7.45 15.22
CA THR A 161 -1.59 8.00 16.46
C THR A 161 -1.34 6.89 17.49
N GLY A 162 -0.65 7.20 18.58
CA GLY A 162 -0.37 6.24 19.64
C GLY A 162 0.37 5.00 19.13
N PRO A 163 -0.13 3.78 19.38
CA PRO A 163 0.51 2.54 18.91
C PRO A 163 0.61 2.44 17.38
N PHE A 164 -0.19 3.21 16.66
CA PHE A 164 -0.28 3.21 15.20
C PHE A 164 0.49 4.36 14.54
N VAL A 165 1.32 5.11 15.28
CA VAL A 165 2.06 6.26 14.77
C VAL A 165 3.00 5.92 13.60
N HIS A 166 3.50 4.68 13.53
CA HIS A 166 4.34 4.18 12.44
C HIS A 166 3.62 3.20 11.50
N TRP A 167 2.29 3.15 11.59
CA TRP A 167 1.50 2.28 10.73
C TRP A 167 1.57 2.72 9.27
N GLU A 168 1.78 1.75 8.38
CA GLU A 168 1.85 1.92 6.92
C GLU A 168 0.63 1.27 6.25
N PRO A 169 -0.55 1.91 6.26
CA PRO A 169 -1.74 1.35 5.62
C PRO A 169 -1.62 1.35 4.10
N ILE A 170 -2.24 0.35 3.46
CA ILE A 170 -2.63 0.41 2.05
C ILE A 170 -4.11 0.75 2.02
N PHE A 171 -4.49 1.73 1.20
CA PHE A 171 -5.83 2.29 1.23
C PHE A 171 -6.34 2.71 -0.14
N ILE A 172 -7.65 2.76 -0.28
CA ILE A 172 -8.33 3.45 -1.36
C ILE A 172 -8.48 4.92 -0.95
N GLY A 173 -7.93 5.80 -1.73
CA GLY A 173 -7.97 7.25 -1.55
C GLY A 173 -8.43 7.96 -2.81
N THR A 174 -8.03 9.23 -2.96
CA THR A 174 -8.35 10.09 -4.11
C THR A 174 -7.10 10.82 -4.61
N ASN A 175 -7.20 11.52 -5.72
CA ASN A 175 -6.11 12.35 -6.24
C ASN A 175 -5.83 13.60 -5.39
N THR A 176 -6.76 13.99 -4.52
CA THR A 176 -6.60 15.16 -3.63
C THR A 176 -5.84 14.83 -2.35
N ASP A 177 -5.59 13.55 -2.07
CA ASP A 177 -4.81 13.15 -0.90
C ASP A 177 -3.33 13.52 -1.07
N PRO A 178 -2.58 13.77 0.03
CA PRO A 178 -1.16 14.08 -0.02
C PRO A 178 -0.36 13.10 -0.90
N MET A 179 0.56 13.63 -1.70
CA MET A 179 1.43 12.85 -2.56
C MET A 179 2.49 12.09 -1.76
N TYR A 180 3.04 11.06 -2.38
CA TYR A 180 4.23 10.38 -1.85
C TYR A 180 5.48 11.23 -2.09
N ASP A 181 6.44 11.22 -1.16
CA ASP A 181 7.72 11.92 -1.36
C ASP A 181 8.59 11.14 -2.35
N GLU A 182 8.87 11.75 -3.50
CA GLU A 182 9.57 11.11 -4.62
C GLU A 182 11.07 10.88 -4.37
N ARG A 183 11.63 11.51 -3.33
CA ARG A 183 13.03 11.31 -2.91
C ARG A 183 13.24 9.96 -2.23
N LEU A 184 12.15 9.27 -1.85
CA LEU A 184 12.19 7.98 -1.17
C LEU A 184 12.12 6.83 -2.17
N SER A 185 13.01 5.86 -2.02
CA SER A 185 13.10 4.66 -2.86
C SER A 185 12.64 3.41 -2.11
N TRP A 186 12.26 2.39 -2.85
CA TRP A 186 11.88 1.10 -2.27
C TRP A 186 13.00 0.47 -1.42
N GLU A 187 14.28 0.57 -1.86
CA GLU A 187 15.42 0.02 -1.14
C GLU A 187 15.66 0.73 0.20
N GLY A 188 15.35 2.03 0.29
CA GLY A 188 15.54 2.83 1.49
C GLY A 188 14.56 2.52 2.61
N LYS A 189 13.49 1.78 2.34
CA LYS A 189 12.34 1.57 3.23
C LYS A 189 11.62 2.90 3.59
N SER A 190 10.61 2.83 4.46
CA SER A 190 9.86 4.00 4.96
C SER A 190 9.29 4.93 3.87
N ASP A 191 9.12 4.41 2.66
CA ASP A 191 8.68 5.15 1.48
C ASP A 191 7.24 5.71 1.60
N LYS A 192 6.40 5.13 2.46
CA LYS A 192 5.03 5.57 2.74
C LYS A 192 4.88 6.43 4.01
N MET A 193 5.92 6.47 4.87
CA MET A 193 5.83 7.06 6.20
C MET A 193 5.57 8.55 6.18
N THR A 194 6.17 9.27 5.23
CA THR A 194 6.03 10.72 5.07
C THR A 194 4.62 11.12 4.65
N GLN A 195 3.99 10.36 3.73
CA GLN A 195 2.58 10.52 3.40
C GLN A 195 1.69 10.24 4.62
N GLY A 196 1.97 9.15 5.35
CA GLY A 196 1.24 8.82 6.58
C GLY A 196 1.31 9.93 7.63
N TYR A 197 2.44 10.65 7.73
CA TYR A 197 2.55 11.84 8.58
C TYR A 197 1.59 12.95 8.11
N ALA A 198 1.60 13.28 6.83
CA ALA A 198 0.72 14.31 6.26
C ALA A 198 -0.76 13.98 6.51
N LEU A 199 -1.19 12.75 6.25
CA LEU A 199 -2.55 12.29 6.53
C LEU A 199 -2.91 12.43 8.02
N CYS A 200 -1.97 12.11 8.93
CA CYS A 200 -2.17 12.25 10.37
C CYS A 200 -2.37 13.72 10.78
N VAL A 201 -1.50 14.61 10.31
CA VAL A 201 -1.56 16.05 10.65
C VAL A 201 -2.84 16.68 10.12
N LEU A 202 -3.26 16.31 8.93
CA LEU A 202 -4.50 16.77 8.29
C LEU A 202 -5.78 16.12 8.85
N ASP A 203 -5.66 15.34 9.93
CA ASP A 203 -6.77 14.69 10.64
C ASP A 203 -7.58 13.67 9.84
N TYR A 204 -6.98 12.98 8.93
CA TYR A 204 -7.68 11.94 8.19
C TYR A 204 -8.26 10.87 9.10
N ASP A 205 -9.46 10.43 8.75
CA ASP A 205 -10.08 9.22 9.27
C ASP A 205 -9.62 8.01 8.43
N PHE A 206 -9.11 6.98 9.09
CA PHE A 206 -8.71 5.72 8.45
C PHE A 206 -9.83 4.71 8.63
N LEU A 207 -10.68 4.56 7.62
CA LEU A 207 -11.83 3.67 7.62
C LEU A 207 -11.39 2.24 7.27
N ILE A 208 -11.20 1.40 8.28
CA ILE A 208 -10.85 -0.01 8.09
C ILE A 208 -12.07 -0.74 7.50
N LEU A 209 -11.89 -1.32 6.31
CA LEU A 209 -12.96 -2.02 5.60
C LEU A 209 -13.15 -3.45 6.13
N ASP A 210 -14.40 -3.88 6.25
CA ASP A 210 -14.75 -5.28 6.49
C ASP A 210 -15.12 -5.98 5.17
N ASN A 211 -14.93 -7.30 5.16
CA ASN A 211 -15.13 -8.16 3.98
C ASN A 211 -14.30 -7.76 2.76
N ALA A 212 -13.23 -6.97 2.99
CA ALA A 212 -12.27 -6.54 2.00
C ALA A 212 -10.86 -6.65 2.57
N PHE A 213 -9.92 -7.15 1.78
CA PHE A 213 -8.53 -7.35 2.21
C PHE A 213 -7.61 -7.45 1.00
N LEU A 214 -6.31 -7.37 1.25
CA LEU A 214 -5.25 -7.62 0.27
C LEU A 214 -4.48 -8.88 0.64
N VAL A 215 -4.03 -9.60 -0.37
CA VAL A 215 -3.24 -10.82 -0.24
C VAL A 215 -1.90 -10.66 -0.95
N HIS A 216 -0.81 -10.80 -0.19
CA HIS A 216 0.53 -10.89 -0.75
C HIS A 216 0.76 -12.28 -1.33
N ARG A 217 0.83 -12.37 -2.65
CA ARG A 217 0.84 -13.63 -3.39
C ARG A 217 2.20 -14.32 -3.53
N PRO A 218 3.35 -13.65 -3.54
CA PRO A 218 4.64 -14.36 -3.62
C PRO A 218 4.93 -15.33 -2.46
N GLY A 219 4.04 -15.40 -1.47
CA GLY A 219 4.16 -16.31 -0.34
C GLY A 219 4.46 -15.59 0.98
N ILE A 220 4.69 -16.40 2.02
CA ILE A 220 5.02 -15.91 3.35
C ILE A 220 6.50 -15.51 3.38
N LYS A 221 6.77 -14.23 3.61
CA LYS A 221 8.13 -13.69 3.62
C LYS A 221 8.94 -14.17 4.82
N VAL A 222 10.18 -14.58 4.53
CA VAL A 222 11.18 -14.91 5.56
C VAL A 222 12.21 -13.80 5.63
N PHE A 223 12.57 -13.38 6.83
CA PHE A 223 13.58 -12.34 7.04
C PHE A 223 14.95 -12.80 6.50
N LYS A 224 15.54 -11.96 5.65
CA LYS A 224 16.93 -12.09 5.23
C LYS A 224 17.63 -10.76 5.48
N LYS A 225 18.74 -10.81 6.24
CA LYS A 225 19.56 -9.63 6.51
C LYS A 225 20.26 -9.19 5.21
N ASP A 226 20.16 -7.89 4.91
CA ASP A 226 20.83 -7.27 3.76
C ASP A 226 21.61 -6.02 4.24
N PRO A 227 22.94 -6.15 4.50
CA PRO A 227 23.75 -5.05 5.01
C PRO A 227 23.77 -3.83 4.08
N ARG A 228 23.70 -4.03 2.77
CA ARG A 228 23.67 -2.91 1.80
C ARG A 228 22.38 -2.11 1.95
N ARG A 229 21.26 -2.81 2.10
CA ARG A 229 19.96 -2.19 2.34
C ARG A 229 19.90 -1.46 3.68
N GLU A 230 20.54 -1.99 4.72
CA GLU A 230 20.63 -1.32 6.03
C GLU A 230 21.32 0.05 5.94
N VAL A 231 22.42 0.15 5.17
CA VAL A 231 23.11 1.44 4.93
C VAL A 231 22.21 2.43 4.20
N LEU A 232 21.48 1.99 3.19
CA LEU A 232 20.53 2.83 2.47
C LEU A 232 19.38 3.29 3.38
N THR A 233 18.85 2.39 4.20
CA THR A 233 17.80 2.70 5.18
C THR A 233 18.27 3.77 6.18
N ALA A 234 19.51 3.68 6.68
CA ALA A 234 20.07 4.70 7.56
C ALA A 234 20.15 6.08 6.89
N LYS A 235 20.60 6.13 5.64
CA LYS A 235 20.63 7.39 4.85
C LYS A 235 19.22 7.96 4.63
N THR A 236 18.27 7.11 4.28
CA THR A 236 16.86 7.48 4.10
C THR A 236 16.27 8.07 5.39
N ASN A 237 16.53 7.46 6.53
CA ASN A 237 16.06 7.95 7.82
C ASN A 237 16.66 9.33 8.17
N ILE A 238 17.91 9.58 7.81
CA ILE A 238 18.55 10.91 7.97
C ILE A 238 17.85 11.94 7.07
N LEU A 239 17.61 11.60 5.80
CA LEU A 239 16.89 12.45 4.84
C LEU A 239 15.49 12.80 5.35
N ILE A 240 14.73 11.80 5.78
CA ILE A 240 13.39 11.98 6.35
C ILE A 240 13.47 12.92 7.55
N LYS A 241 14.32 12.63 8.53
CA LYS A 241 14.38 13.38 9.79
C LYS A 241 14.87 14.81 9.62
N LYS A 242 15.90 15.03 8.79
CA LYS A 242 16.59 16.33 8.70
C LYS A 242 16.03 17.26 7.64
N ILE A 243 15.34 16.72 6.62
CA ILE A 243 14.87 17.49 5.46
C ILE A 243 13.37 17.34 5.28
N ILE A 244 12.87 16.12 5.03
CA ILE A 244 11.48 15.93 4.63
C ILE A 244 10.51 16.29 5.76
N VAL A 245 10.75 15.84 6.99
CA VAL A 245 9.85 16.16 8.12
C VAL A 245 9.80 17.65 8.43
N PRO A 246 10.91 18.41 8.47
CA PRO A 246 10.86 19.86 8.56
C PRO A 246 10.03 20.52 7.46
N GLU A 247 10.19 20.11 6.20
CA GLU A 247 9.40 20.64 5.08
C GLU A 247 7.90 20.32 5.25
N LEU A 248 7.55 19.07 5.61
CA LEU A 248 6.17 18.67 5.87
C LEU A 248 5.54 19.47 7.01
N LYS A 249 6.31 19.83 8.04
CA LYS A 249 5.85 20.69 9.14
C LYS A 249 5.54 22.11 8.67
N VAL A 250 6.30 22.64 7.72
CA VAL A 250 6.01 23.94 7.09
C VAL A 250 4.76 23.84 6.22
N MET A 251 4.61 22.78 5.42
CA MET A 251 3.50 22.61 4.48
C MET A 251 2.17 22.30 5.18
N TYR A 252 2.17 21.40 6.16
CA TYR A 252 0.95 20.84 6.77
C TYR A 252 0.80 21.16 8.25
N GLY A 253 1.85 21.75 8.88
CA GLY A 253 1.86 22.02 10.31
C GLY A 253 2.27 20.81 11.16
N THR A 254 1.88 20.85 12.43
CA THR A 254 2.16 19.79 13.40
C THR A 254 0.90 19.42 14.16
N ARG A 255 0.78 18.16 14.56
CA ARG A 255 -0.31 17.66 15.40
C ARG A 255 0.25 16.70 16.46
N LYS A 256 -0.20 16.85 17.71
CA LYS A 256 0.20 15.93 18.79
C LYS A 256 -0.16 14.49 18.45
N GLY A 257 0.80 13.60 18.59
CA GLY A 257 0.64 12.18 18.31
C GLY A 257 0.96 11.77 16.86
N CYS A 258 1.27 12.72 15.95
CA CYS A 258 1.70 12.43 14.59
C CYS A 258 3.23 12.42 14.50
N ALA A 259 3.81 11.37 13.93
CA ALA A 259 5.25 11.21 13.66
C ALA A 259 5.51 10.38 12.39
N VAL A 260 6.78 10.39 11.95
CA VAL A 260 7.32 9.54 10.88
C VAL A 260 8.16 8.44 11.49
#